data_11246f364420f877133f459063c5f073
#
_entry.id   11246f364420f877133f459063c5f073
#
_cell.length_a   1.000
_cell.length_b   1.000
_cell.length_c   1.000
_cell.angle_alpha   90.00
_cell.angle_beta   90.00
_cell.angle_gamma   90.00
#
_symmetry.space_group_name_H-M   'P 1'
#
loop_
_entity.id
_entity.type
_entity.pdbx_description
1 polymer ?
#
loop_
_entity_poly.entity_id
_entity_poly.type
_entity_poly.pdbx_seq_one_letter_code
_entity_poly.pdbx_strand_id
1 'polypeptide(L)'
;MKDFSIQLEGVDALDLPLSVLRDLCDLFVEGAQRSARLVAEGRSVARGATPAWATAAADLRVSKFERGSLNLGVRANRLVDVAPDIFAQQQLFPAGTDPDATAFDLFLDAADDAAAGRRDSERLDAGVLEVLARAGSLFARGGTRLSVSRAGGPNVVLDPSAAVLIRALADETPQARVSRVSGILDTLTVSTRTMALRLADGSVLRGFAGAIPVDRLKHLLGAAVVLEGSVTFRPSGAALRIEVESAFPATSGDVIWARLPRDEPTTLRARPSSSSPNLDEFFGSWPGDETDDELAAALRELS
;
A
#
# COMPACT_ATOMS: atom_id res chain seq x y z
N MET A 1 12.91 -11.46 -19.16
CA MET A 1 11.84 -10.46 -19.33
C MET A 1 10.55 -11.15 -19.73
N LYS A 2 9.40 -10.65 -19.27
CA LYS A 2 8.05 -11.10 -19.70
C LYS A 2 7.38 -10.05 -20.57
N ASP A 3 6.52 -10.49 -21.49
CA ASP A 3 5.75 -9.65 -22.39
C ASP A 3 4.32 -9.47 -21.91
N PHE A 4 3.79 -8.26 -22.05
CA PHE A 4 2.43 -7.85 -21.69
C PHE A 4 1.83 -7.04 -22.84
N SER A 5 0.51 -7.12 -22.99
CA SER A 5 -0.24 -6.25 -23.89
C SER A 5 -1.23 -5.42 -23.09
N ILE A 6 -1.15 -4.10 -23.24
CA ILE A 6 -1.98 -3.11 -22.57
C ILE A 6 -2.89 -2.49 -23.62
N GLN A 7 -4.19 -2.50 -23.38
CA GLN A 7 -5.18 -1.87 -24.25
C GLN A 7 -6.03 -0.89 -23.46
N LEU A 8 -6.08 0.36 -23.93
CA LEU A 8 -7.00 1.38 -23.44
C LEU A 8 -8.01 1.70 -24.53
N GLU A 9 -9.27 1.32 -24.31
CA GLU A 9 -10.38 1.62 -25.19
C GLU A 9 -10.94 3.02 -24.93
N GLY A 10 -11.57 3.62 -25.95
CA GLY A 10 -12.16 4.96 -25.87
C GLY A 10 -11.20 6.10 -26.19
N VAL A 11 -9.92 5.79 -26.40
CA VAL A 11 -8.88 6.77 -26.75
C VAL A 11 -8.20 6.35 -28.06
N ASP A 12 -8.07 7.30 -29.01
CA ASP A 12 -7.37 7.04 -30.27
C ASP A 12 -5.86 7.17 -30.04
N ALA A 13 -5.11 6.14 -30.48
CA ALA A 13 -3.65 6.12 -30.39
C ALA A 13 -2.96 7.21 -31.24
N LEU A 14 -3.62 7.71 -32.31
CA LEU A 14 -3.08 8.75 -33.19
C LEU A 14 -3.38 10.17 -32.69
N ASP A 15 -4.38 10.33 -31.83
CA ASP A 15 -4.74 11.60 -31.18
C ASP A 15 -4.73 11.46 -29.66
N LEU A 16 -3.68 10.84 -29.12
CA LEU A 16 -3.52 10.56 -27.71
C LEU A 16 -2.97 11.78 -26.98
N PRO A 17 -3.71 12.37 -26.02
CA PRO A 17 -3.17 13.43 -25.17
C PRO A 17 -1.97 12.91 -24.37
N LEU A 18 -0.85 13.62 -24.40
CA LEU A 18 0.36 13.25 -23.64
C LEU A 18 0.09 13.11 -22.13
N SER A 19 -0.91 13.82 -21.61
CA SER A 19 -1.33 13.68 -20.20
C SER A 19 -1.95 12.31 -19.91
N VAL A 20 -2.68 11.70 -20.84
CA VAL A 20 -3.24 10.34 -20.69
C VAL A 20 -2.11 9.31 -20.72
N LEU A 21 -1.16 9.47 -21.66
CA LEU A 21 0.01 8.58 -21.74
C LEU A 21 0.86 8.67 -20.46
N ARG A 22 1.10 9.89 -19.95
CA ARG A 22 1.80 10.08 -18.69
C ARG A 22 1.10 9.38 -17.52
N ASP A 23 -0.21 9.63 -17.38
CA ASP A 23 -0.98 9.02 -16.28
C ASP A 23 -0.98 7.50 -16.37
N LEU A 24 -1.00 6.93 -17.58
CA LEU A 24 -0.87 5.49 -17.81
C LEU A 24 0.53 4.97 -17.42
N CYS A 25 1.59 5.68 -17.82
CA CYS A 25 2.96 5.33 -17.43
C CYS A 25 3.17 5.42 -15.92
N ASP A 26 2.69 6.49 -15.29
CA ASP A 26 2.80 6.70 -13.84
C ASP A 26 2.05 5.61 -13.07
N LEU A 27 0.82 5.25 -13.52
CA LEU A 27 0.03 4.16 -12.94
C LEU A 27 0.80 2.85 -12.94
N PHE A 28 1.42 2.48 -14.06
CA PHE A 28 2.08 1.19 -14.19
C PHE A 28 3.46 1.16 -13.55
N VAL A 29 4.27 2.17 -13.74
CA VAL A 29 5.63 2.21 -13.18
C VAL A 29 5.57 2.32 -11.66
N GLU A 30 4.80 3.27 -11.13
CA GLU A 30 4.68 3.45 -9.68
C GLU A 30 3.94 2.26 -9.05
N GLY A 31 2.91 1.73 -9.71
CA GLY A 31 2.16 0.56 -9.26
C GLY A 31 3.05 -0.68 -9.15
N ALA A 32 3.83 -0.99 -10.18
CA ALA A 32 4.80 -2.08 -10.17
C ALA A 32 5.83 -1.90 -9.04
N GLN A 33 6.36 -0.68 -8.89
CA GLN A 33 7.34 -0.37 -7.85
C GLN A 33 6.78 -0.56 -6.44
N ARG A 34 5.58 -0.03 -6.17
CA ARG A 34 4.92 -0.15 -4.86
C ARG A 34 4.53 -1.60 -4.54
N SER A 35 4.03 -2.35 -5.52
CA SER A 35 3.67 -3.76 -5.34
C SER A 35 4.90 -4.63 -5.06
N ALA A 36 6.00 -4.42 -5.78
CA ALA A 36 7.25 -5.12 -5.51
C ALA A 36 7.79 -4.82 -4.11
N ARG A 37 7.73 -3.55 -3.67
CA ARG A 37 8.14 -3.16 -2.32
C ARG A 37 7.24 -3.74 -1.23
N LEU A 38 5.94 -3.78 -1.44
CA LEU A 38 5.01 -4.39 -0.49
C LEU A 38 5.37 -5.87 -0.26
N VAL A 39 5.72 -6.61 -1.30
CA VAL A 39 6.15 -8.01 -1.19
C VAL A 39 7.52 -8.12 -0.52
N ALA A 40 8.50 -7.32 -0.92
CA ALA A 40 9.88 -7.43 -0.45
C ALA A 40 10.12 -6.78 0.91
N GLU A 41 9.51 -5.61 1.17
CA GLU A 41 9.74 -4.79 2.36
C GLU A 41 8.54 -4.77 3.33
N GLY A 42 7.39 -5.35 2.93
CA GLY A 42 6.16 -5.35 3.73
C GLY A 42 5.41 -4.02 3.78
N ARG A 43 5.85 -3.05 3.00
CA ARG A 43 5.23 -1.73 2.83
C ARG A 43 5.44 -1.26 1.40
N SER A 44 4.42 -0.67 0.81
CA SER A 44 4.51 -0.12 -0.54
C SER A 44 5.19 1.25 -0.58
N VAL A 45 5.08 2.02 0.50
CA VAL A 45 5.62 3.37 0.65
C VAL A 45 6.56 3.45 1.85
N ALA A 46 7.70 4.13 1.69
CA ALA A 46 8.61 4.46 2.78
C ALA A 46 9.20 5.86 2.57
N ARG A 47 9.64 6.48 3.66
CA ARG A 47 10.39 7.74 3.59
C ARG A 47 11.77 7.52 2.97
N GLY A 48 12.25 8.49 2.22
CA GLY A 48 13.56 8.47 1.58
C GLY A 48 13.53 8.08 0.11
N ALA A 49 14.71 7.89 -0.46
CA ALA A 49 14.85 7.50 -1.86
C ALA A 49 14.37 6.07 -2.10
N THR A 50 13.74 5.85 -3.25
CA THR A 50 13.35 4.50 -3.68
C THR A 50 14.61 3.64 -3.88
N PRO A 51 14.64 2.40 -3.37
CA PRO A 51 15.76 1.50 -3.58
C PRO A 51 16.03 1.25 -5.06
N ALA A 52 17.31 1.19 -5.44
CA ALA A 52 17.71 0.99 -6.85
C ALA A 52 17.12 -0.28 -7.45
N TRP A 53 17.02 -1.38 -6.66
CA TRP A 53 16.40 -2.62 -7.12
C TRP A 53 14.92 -2.45 -7.48
N ALA A 54 14.17 -1.65 -6.70
CA ALA A 54 12.74 -1.43 -6.94
C ALA A 54 12.52 -0.57 -8.21
N THR A 55 13.40 0.41 -8.44
CA THR A 55 13.42 1.18 -9.70
C THR A 55 13.72 0.28 -10.88
N ALA A 56 14.72 -0.60 -10.78
CA ALA A 56 15.08 -1.52 -11.84
C ALA A 56 14.00 -2.61 -12.09
N ALA A 57 13.27 -3.02 -11.05
CA ALA A 57 12.15 -3.96 -11.17
C ALA A 57 10.94 -3.33 -11.89
N ALA A 58 10.76 -2.02 -11.76
CA ALA A 58 9.70 -1.25 -12.42
C ALA A 58 10.16 -0.61 -13.76
N ASP A 59 11.32 -0.98 -14.29
CA ASP A 59 11.79 -0.57 -15.63
C ASP A 59 10.96 -1.29 -16.71
N LEU A 60 9.81 -0.69 -17.02
CA LEU A 60 8.89 -1.16 -18.04
C LEU A 60 9.28 -0.57 -19.39
N ARG A 61 9.45 -1.44 -20.42
CA ARG A 61 9.90 -1.03 -21.75
C ARG A 61 8.82 -1.25 -22.78
N VAL A 62 8.45 -0.18 -23.50
CA VAL A 62 7.55 -0.31 -24.65
C VAL A 62 8.25 -1.08 -25.75
N SER A 63 7.63 -2.17 -26.19
CA SER A 63 8.14 -3.05 -27.25
C SER A 63 7.34 -2.94 -28.54
N LYS A 64 6.08 -2.49 -28.44
CA LYS A 64 5.17 -2.37 -29.58
C LYS A 64 4.18 -1.27 -29.35
N PHE A 65 3.80 -0.58 -30.43
CA PHE A 65 2.73 0.41 -30.47
C PHE A 65 1.85 0.14 -31.69
N GLU A 66 0.56 -0.04 -31.50
CA GLU A 66 -0.36 -0.37 -32.59
C GLU A 66 -1.32 0.81 -32.86
N ARG A 67 -1.74 0.93 -34.13
CA ARG A 67 -2.72 1.94 -34.56
C ARG A 67 -4.14 1.52 -34.18
N GLY A 68 -5.01 2.48 -33.97
CA GLY A 68 -6.40 2.29 -33.53
C GLY A 68 -6.57 2.63 -32.06
N SER A 69 -7.24 1.79 -31.28
CA SER A 69 -7.23 1.92 -29.82
C SER A 69 -5.80 1.91 -29.30
N LEU A 70 -5.52 2.63 -28.21
CA LEU A 70 -4.18 2.60 -27.61
C LEU A 70 -3.83 1.17 -27.20
N ASN A 71 -2.94 0.54 -27.96
CA ASN A 71 -2.46 -0.81 -27.69
C ASN A 71 -0.93 -0.80 -27.62
N LEU A 72 -0.41 -1.10 -26.40
CA LEU A 72 1.01 -1.07 -26.09
C LEU A 72 1.50 -2.49 -25.75
N GLY A 73 2.52 -2.97 -26.46
CA GLY A 73 3.32 -4.07 -25.97
C GLY A 73 4.34 -3.56 -24.95
N VAL A 74 4.41 -4.19 -23.80
CA VAL A 74 5.33 -3.81 -22.72
C VAL A 74 6.14 -5.02 -22.28
N ARG A 75 7.41 -4.82 -21.98
CA ARG A 75 8.30 -5.82 -21.38
C ARG A 75 8.74 -5.40 -19.99
N ALA A 76 8.71 -6.37 -19.06
CA ALA A 76 9.15 -6.18 -17.68
C ALA A 76 10.26 -7.19 -17.32
N ASN A 77 11.18 -6.78 -16.46
CA ASN A 77 12.24 -7.63 -15.92
C ASN A 77 11.66 -8.60 -14.89
N ARG A 78 12.17 -9.84 -14.83
CA ARG A 78 11.84 -10.76 -13.74
C ARG A 78 12.50 -10.26 -12.45
N LEU A 79 11.80 -10.41 -11.33
CA LEU A 79 12.27 -9.95 -10.01
C LEU A 79 13.57 -10.67 -9.62
N VAL A 80 13.68 -11.96 -9.91
CA VAL A 80 14.88 -12.75 -9.62
C VAL A 80 16.11 -12.27 -10.39
N ASP A 81 15.94 -11.70 -11.60
CA ASP A 81 17.05 -11.19 -12.40
C ASP A 81 17.56 -9.83 -11.88
N VAL A 82 16.66 -9.04 -11.26
CA VAL A 82 16.95 -7.68 -10.80
C VAL A 82 17.42 -7.64 -9.35
N ALA A 83 16.85 -8.50 -8.51
CA ALA A 83 17.14 -8.56 -7.08
C ALA A 83 17.19 -10.02 -6.59
N PRO A 84 18.19 -10.80 -7.03
CA PRO A 84 18.29 -12.21 -6.70
C PRO A 84 18.41 -12.44 -5.18
N ASP A 85 19.12 -11.58 -4.47
CA ASP A 85 19.28 -11.68 -3.02
C ASP A 85 17.95 -11.57 -2.25
N ILE A 86 16.97 -10.88 -2.83
CA ILE A 86 15.64 -10.70 -2.24
C ILE A 86 14.70 -11.79 -2.72
N PHE A 87 14.66 -12.09 -4.03
CA PHE A 87 13.60 -12.89 -4.63
C PHE A 87 14.00 -14.35 -4.92
N ALA A 88 15.29 -14.71 -5.06
CA ALA A 88 15.69 -16.10 -5.20
C ALA A 88 15.54 -16.93 -3.94
N GLN A 89 15.56 -16.29 -2.75
CA GLN A 89 15.37 -16.96 -1.46
C GLN A 89 13.89 -17.08 -1.07
N GLN A 90 12.97 -16.71 -1.94
CA GLN A 90 11.52 -16.68 -1.67
C GLN A 90 10.85 -18.05 -1.50
N GLN A 91 11.56 -19.16 -1.57
CA GLN A 91 11.04 -20.45 -1.10
C GLN A 91 10.58 -20.41 0.38
N LEU A 92 10.96 -19.37 1.12
CA LEU A 92 10.54 -19.10 2.51
C LEU A 92 9.37 -18.10 2.63
N PHE A 93 8.95 -17.47 1.53
CA PHE A 93 7.77 -16.60 1.51
C PHE A 93 6.47 -17.42 1.33
N PRO A 94 5.30 -16.86 1.69
CA PRO A 94 4.05 -17.59 1.56
C PRO A 94 3.89 -18.12 0.14
N ALA A 95 3.40 -19.33 0.05
CA ALA A 95 3.11 -20.04 -1.18
C ALA A 95 2.42 -19.10 -2.19
N GLY A 96 3.04 -18.89 -3.36
CA GLY A 96 2.35 -18.26 -4.46
C GLY A 96 3.07 -17.15 -5.22
N THR A 97 4.28 -16.73 -4.85
CA THR A 97 5.02 -15.84 -5.74
C THR A 97 5.78 -16.69 -6.76
N ASP A 98 5.34 -16.64 -8.02
CA ASP A 98 6.01 -17.28 -9.14
C ASP A 98 7.49 -16.83 -9.18
N PRO A 99 8.49 -17.74 -9.20
CA PRO A 99 9.91 -17.38 -9.34
C PRO A 99 10.19 -16.50 -10.57
N ASP A 100 9.36 -16.63 -11.61
CA ASP A 100 9.44 -15.84 -12.81
C ASP A 100 8.60 -14.55 -12.78
N ALA A 101 7.98 -14.21 -11.63
CA ALA A 101 7.17 -13.00 -11.53
C ALA A 101 7.98 -11.74 -11.81
N THR A 102 7.31 -10.76 -12.38
CA THR A 102 7.79 -9.39 -12.54
C THR A 102 7.12 -8.49 -11.51
N ALA A 103 7.65 -7.31 -11.27
CA ALA A 103 6.97 -6.30 -10.45
C ALA A 103 5.60 -5.92 -11.05
N PHE A 104 5.49 -5.98 -12.36
CA PHE A 104 4.24 -5.71 -13.08
C PHE A 104 3.19 -6.82 -12.87
N ASP A 105 3.59 -8.11 -12.82
CA ASP A 105 2.69 -9.20 -12.43
C ASP A 105 2.10 -8.97 -11.05
N LEU A 106 2.93 -8.57 -10.07
CA LEU A 106 2.46 -8.29 -8.71
C LEU A 106 1.44 -7.15 -8.67
N PHE A 107 1.67 -6.10 -9.46
CA PHE A 107 0.73 -4.99 -9.59
C PHE A 107 -0.58 -5.41 -10.24
N LEU A 108 -0.53 -6.23 -11.29
CA LEU A 108 -1.74 -6.73 -11.96
C LEU A 108 -2.57 -7.63 -11.04
N ASP A 109 -1.92 -8.48 -10.24
CA ASP A 109 -2.60 -9.29 -9.23
C ASP A 109 -3.27 -8.42 -8.14
N ALA A 110 -2.61 -7.35 -7.73
CA ALA A 110 -3.18 -6.37 -6.80
C ALA A 110 -4.38 -5.63 -7.43
N ALA A 111 -4.28 -5.26 -8.72
CA ALA A 111 -5.37 -4.62 -9.46
C ALA A 111 -6.60 -5.52 -9.59
N ASP A 112 -6.38 -6.83 -9.87
CA ASP A 112 -7.47 -7.82 -9.91
C ASP A 112 -8.14 -7.98 -8.54
N ASP A 113 -7.35 -8.09 -7.47
CA ASP A 113 -7.87 -8.17 -6.10
C ASP A 113 -8.69 -6.93 -5.73
N ALA A 114 -8.21 -5.73 -6.09
CA ALA A 114 -8.88 -4.48 -5.81
C ALA A 114 -10.17 -4.31 -6.63
N ALA A 115 -10.15 -4.66 -7.92
CA ALA A 115 -11.32 -4.62 -8.79
C ALA A 115 -12.41 -5.63 -8.35
N ALA A 116 -11.99 -6.76 -7.77
CA ALA A 116 -12.89 -7.75 -7.17
C ALA A 116 -13.36 -7.40 -5.74
N GLY A 117 -12.91 -6.28 -5.17
CA GLY A 117 -13.27 -5.85 -3.81
C GLY A 117 -12.72 -6.74 -2.70
N ARG A 118 -11.60 -7.42 -2.91
CA ARG A 118 -11.00 -8.36 -1.94
C ARG A 118 -10.31 -7.61 -0.79
N ARG A 119 -11.06 -7.28 0.24
CA ARG A 119 -10.60 -6.48 1.38
C ARG A 119 -9.49 -7.14 2.21
N ASP A 120 -9.39 -8.47 2.21
CA ASP A 120 -8.38 -9.23 2.96
C ASP A 120 -7.13 -9.61 2.15
N SER A 121 -6.98 -9.06 0.93
CA SER A 121 -5.83 -9.32 0.10
C SER A 121 -4.51 -8.87 0.77
N GLU A 122 -3.49 -9.74 0.72
CA GLU A 122 -2.13 -9.42 1.16
C GLU A 122 -1.35 -8.54 0.15
N ARG A 123 -1.94 -8.27 -1.02
CA ARG A 123 -1.37 -7.44 -2.09
C ARG A 123 -1.82 -5.98 -2.02
N LEU A 124 -2.72 -5.66 -1.06
CA LEU A 124 -3.34 -4.34 -0.94
C LEU A 124 -2.98 -3.68 0.38
N ASP A 125 -2.34 -2.54 0.31
CA ASP A 125 -2.20 -1.57 1.38
C ASP A 125 -2.64 -0.18 0.88
N ALA A 126 -2.66 0.81 1.76
CA ALA A 126 -3.06 2.17 1.41
C ALA A 126 -2.26 2.74 0.22
N GLY A 127 -0.95 2.44 0.15
CA GLY A 127 -0.10 2.99 -0.90
C GLY A 127 -0.31 2.34 -2.27
N VAL A 128 -0.54 1.03 -2.36
CA VAL A 128 -0.89 0.35 -3.62
C VAL A 128 -2.25 0.83 -4.11
N LEU A 129 -3.24 0.93 -3.21
CA LEU A 129 -4.58 1.41 -3.55
C LEU A 129 -4.60 2.87 -4.00
N GLU A 130 -3.77 3.72 -3.40
CA GLU A 130 -3.61 5.12 -3.84
C GLU A 130 -3.22 5.22 -5.32
N VAL A 131 -2.27 4.39 -5.76
CA VAL A 131 -1.87 4.36 -7.18
C VAL A 131 -2.98 3.79 -8.05
N LEU A 132 -3.59 2.66 -7.65
CA LEU A 132 -4.68 2.05 -8.40
C LEU A 132 -5.87 3.00 -8.58
N ALA A 133 -6.19 3.81 -7.57
CA ALA A 133 -7.26 4.80 -7.63
C ALA A 133 -7.03 5.89 -8.70
N ARG A 134 -5.77 6.10 -9.13
CA ARG A 134 -5.44 7.03 -10.22
C ARG A 134 -5.94 6.54 -11.58
N ALA A 135 -6.27 5.25 -11.74
CA ALA A 135 -6.89 4.74 -12.97
C ALA A 135 -8.18 5.50 -13.32
N GLY A 136 -8.89 6.05 -12.33
CA GLY A 136 -10.06 6.89 -12.53
C GLY A 136 -9.79 8.12 -13.41
N SER A 137 -8.57 8.67 -13.41
CA SER A 137 -8.20 9.80 -14.26
C SER A 137 -8.18 9.45 -15.74
N LEU A 138 -7.85 8.21 -16.09
CA LEU A 138 -7.86 7.71 -17.47
C LEU A 138 -9.30 7.68 -18.01
N PHE A 139 -10.23 7.22 -17.18
CA PHE A 139 -11.66 7.16 -17.54
C PHE A 139 -12.31 8.55 -17.60
N ALA A 140 -11.93 9.45 -16.70
CA ALA A 140 -12.39 10.84 -16.76
C ALA A 140 -11.92 11.59 -18.03
N ARG A 141 -10.90 11.07 -18.73
CA ARG A 141 -10.36 11.65 -19.97
C ARG A 141 -10.75 10.88 -21.24
N GLY A 142 -11.82 10.09 -21.17
CA GLY A 142 -12.41 9.41 -22.33
C GLY A 142 -12.07 7.93 -22.45
N GLY A 143 -11.17 7.38 -21.65
CA GLY A 143 -10.96 5.95 -21.56
C GLY A 143 -12.25 5.26 -21.09
N THR A 144 -12.60 4.15 -21.70
CA THR A 144 -13.78 3.37 -21.33
C THR A 144 -13.44 2.05 -20.66
N ARG A 145 -12.28 1.49 -21.01
CA ARG A 145 -11.81 0.21 -20.48
C ARG A 145 -10.31 0.10 -20.60
N LEU A 146 -9.65 -0.30 -19.54
CA LEU A 146 -8.23 -0.63 -19.50
C LEU A 146 -8.09 -2.14 -19.32
N SER A 147 -7.48 -2.82 -20.30
CA SER A 147 -7.25 -4.26 -20.26
C SER A 147 -5.75 -4.53 -20.33
N VAL A 148 -5.27 -5.41 -19.48
CA VAL A 148 -3.87 -5.87 -19.51
C VAL A 148 -3.86 -7.40 -19.61
N SER A 149 -3.25 -7.91 -20.68
CA SER A 149 -3.05 -9.34 -20.90
C SER A 149 -1.60 -9.73 -20.70
N ARG A 150 -1.39 -10.93 -20.18
CA ARG A 150 -0.08 -11.55 -19.95
C ARG A 150 -0.08 -12.99 -20.41
N ALA A 151 1.06 -13.47 -20.91
CA ALA A 151 1.20 -14.85 -21.31
C ALA A 151 1.04 -15.79 -20.10
N GLY A 152 0.11 -16.74 -20.19
CA GLY A 152 -0.13 -17.76 -19.15
C GLY A 152 -0.86 -17.30 -17.90
N GLY A 153 -1.41 -16.07 -17.88
CA GLY A 153 -2.18 -15.55 -16.76
C GLY A 153 -3.54 -14.97 -17.15
N PRO A 154 -4.40 -14.68 -16.18
CA PRO A 154 -5.68 -14.03 -16.42
C PRO A 154 -5.48 -12.61 -16.91
N ASN A 155 -6.41 -12.15 -17.75
CA ASN A 155 -6.48 -10.74 -18.14
C ASN A 155 -7.04 -9.92 -16.97
N VAL A 156 -6.38 -8.81 -16.68
CA VAL A 156 -6.87 -7.81 -15.72
C VAL A 156 -7.63 -6.75 -16.48
N VAL A 157 -8.83 -6.44 -16.03
CA VAL A 157 -9.70 -5.45 -16.64
C VAL A 157 -10.12 -4.42 -15.60
N LEU A 158 -9.88 -3.16 -15.89
CA LEU A 158 -10.37 -2.03 -15.12
C LEU A 158 -11.33 -1.23 -16.00
N ASP A 159 -12.44 -0.84 -15.42
CA ASP A 159 -13.45 0.04 -16.01
C ASP A 159 -13.84 1.14 -15.01
N PRO A 160 -14.71 2.10 -15.37
CA PRO A 160 -15.14 3.14 -14.46
C PRO A 160 -15.74 2.60 -13.15
N SER A 161 -16.44 1.47 -13.17
CA SER A 161 -17.05 0.89 -11.97
C SER A 161 -16.00 0.31 -11.03
N ALA A 162 -15.01 -0.40 -11.58
CA ALA A 162 -13.85 -0.86 -10.82
C ALA A 162 -13.06 0.31 -10.21
N ALA A 163 -12.89 1.41 -10.96
CA ALA A 163 -12.18 2.59 -10.45
C ALA A 163 -12.90 3.23 -9.25
N VAL A 164 -14.24 3.28 -9.26
CA VAL A 164 -15.04 3.76 -8.11
C VAL A 164 -14.86 2.85 -6.90
N LEU A 165 -14.92 1.53 -7.10
CA LEU A 165 -14.71 0.55 -6.03
C LEU A 165 -13.29 0.65 -5.44
N ILE A 166 -12.27 0.73 -6.30
CA ILE A 166 -10.87 0.88 -5.87
C ILE A 166 -10.69 2.18 -5.08
N ARG A 167 -11.32 3.27 -5.51
CA ARG A 167 -11.27 4.54 -4.79
C ARG A 167 -11.88 4.42 -3.40
N ALA A 168 -13.04 3.77 -3.28
CA ALA A 168 -13.68 3.52 -2.00
C ALA A 168 -12.78 2.67 -1.08
N LEU A 169 -12.16 1.60 -1.62
CA LEU A 169 -11.19 0.79 -0.86
C LEU A 169 -9.98 1.62 -0.39
N ALA A 170 -9.46 2.51 -1.23
CA ALA A 170 -8.34 3.38 -0.87
C ALA A 170 -8.72 4.33 0.26
N ASP A 171 -9.90 4.95 0.19
CA ASP A 171 -10.38 5.90 1.19
C ASP A 171 -10.73 5.22 2.53
N GLU A 172 -11.15 3.95 2.51
CA GLU A 172 -11.47 3.15 3.69
C GLU A 172 -10.24 2.51 4.34
N THR A 173 -9.14 2.32 3.61
CA THR A 173 -7.96 1.60 4.11
C THR A 173 -7.23 2.41 5.18
N PRO A 174 -7.05 1.87 6.41
CA PRO A 174 -6.37 2.58 7.47
C PRO A 174 -4.92 2.89 7.11
N GLN A 175 -4.45 4.05 7.54
CA GLN A 175 -3.05 4.44 7.41
C GLN A 175 -2.17 3.63 8.37
N ALA A 176 -0.90 3.44 7.99
CA ALA A 176 0.06 2.77 8.85
C ALA A 176 0.23 3.56 10.17
N ARG A 177 0.25 2.82 11.30
CA ARG A 177 0.43 3.41 12.64
C ARG A 177 1.35 2.59 13.52
N VAL A 178 2.00 3.25 14.47
CA VAL A 178 2.80 2.57 15.49
C VAL A 178 1.88 1.77 16.41
N SER A 179 2.25 0.51 16.62
CA SER A 179 1.51 -0.43 17.48
C SER A 179 2.47 -1.33 18.23
N ARG A 180 1.98 -1.89 19.35
CA ARG A 180 2.66 -2.94 20.11
C ARG A 180 1.94 -4.26 19.89
N VAL A 181 2.71 -5.32 19.69
CA VAL A 181 2.17 -6.67 19.51
C VAL A 181 3.02 -7.65 20.31
N SER A 182 2.38 -8.49 21.13
CA SER A 182 3.03 -9.53 21.90
C SER A 182 2.76 -10.91 21.31
N GLY A 183 3.79 -11.75 21.25
CA GLY A 183 3.69 -13.11 20.75
C GLY A 183 5.02 -13.85 20.86
N ILE A 184 5.11 -15.02 20.24
CA ILE A 184 6.35 -15.80 20.15
C ILE A 184 7.04 -15.45 18.83
N LEU A 185 8.29 -15.02 18.87
CA LEU A 185 9.10 -14.83 17.67
C LEU A 185 9.44 -16.20 17.08
N ASP A 186 8.62 -16.63 16.10
CA ASP A 186 8.63 -18.00 15.60
C ASP A 186 9.68 -18.21 14.50
N THR A 187 9.88 -17.23 13.63
CA THR A 187 10.89 -17.29 12.56
C THR A 187 11.64 -15.97 12.42
N LEU A 188 12.90 -16.07 11.98
CA LEU A 188 13.74 -14.94 11.62
C LEU A 188 14.64 -15.32 10.44
N THR A 189 14.47 -14.65 9.32
CA THR A 189 15.35 -14.79 8.14
C THR A 189 16.33 -13.63 8.11
N VAL A 190 17.60 -13.94 8.35
CA VAL A 190 18.65 -12.92 8.51
C VAL A 190 18.93 -12.17 7.21
N SER A 191 18.99 -12.89 6.09
CA SER A 191 19.32 -12.33 4.76
C SER A 191 18.30 -11.29 4.29
N THR A 192 17.00 -11.56 4.48
CA THR A 192 15.90 -10.68 4.08
C THR A 192 15.40 -9.80 5.21
N ARG A 193 15.92 -10.00 6.45
CA ARG A 193 15.49 -9.30 7.67
C ARG A 193 14.00 -9.49 7.96
N THR A 194 13.38 -10.57 7.47
CA THR A 194 11.98 -10.90 7.70
C THR A 194 11.80 -11.74 8.95
N MET A 195 10.64 -11.61 9.59
CA MET A 195 10.29 -12.37 10.77
C MET A 195 8.81 -12.74 10.76
N ALA A 196 8.44 -13.73 11.58
CA ALA A 196 7.06 -14.04 11.89
C ALA A 196 6.86 -14.11 13.41
N LEU A 197 5.84 -13.42 13.88
CA LEU A 197 5.40 -13.43 15.27
C LEU A 197 4.11 -14.26 15.33
N ARG A 198 4.12 -15.34 16.10
CA ARG A 198 2.94 -16.17 16.36
C ARG A 198 2.26 -15.68 17.63
N LEU A 199 0.99 -15.30 17.51
CA LEU A 199 0.18 -14.77 18.58
C LEU A 199 -0.47 -15.91 19.40
N ALA A 200 -1.08 -15.55 20.53
CA ALA A 200 -1.72 -16.50 21.43
C ALA A 200 -2.92 -17.23 20.81
N ASP A 201 -3.61 -16.60 19.84
CA ASP A 201 -4.74 -17.18 19.09
C ASP A 201 -4.29 -18.07 17.92
N GLY A 202 -2.97 -18.28 17.75
CA GLY A 202 -2.37 -19.02 16.63
C GLY A 202 -2.21 -18.22 15.34
N SER A 203 -2.71 -17.01 15.27
CA SER A 203 -2.48 -16.14 14.11
C SER A 203 -1.01 -15.73 14.00
N VAL A 204 -0.58 -15.42 12.77
CA VAL A 204 0.81 -15.06 12.49
C VAL A 204 0.87 -13.66 11.89
N LEU A 205 1.60 -12.77 12.57
CA LEU A 205 1.95 -11.46 12.04
C LEU A 205 3.35 -11.52 11.43
N ARG A 206 3.45 -11.27 10.14
CA ARG A 206 4.73 -11.14 9.45
C ARG A 206 5.29 -9.74 9.63
N GLY A 207 6.61 -9.62 9.65
CA GLY A 207 7.27 -8.33 9.82
C GLY A 207 8.67 -8.29 9.27
N PHE A 208 9.23 -7.10 9.37
CA PHE A 208 10.60 -6.77 8.99
C PHE A 208 11.33 -6.16 10.18
N ALA A 209 12.59 -6.56 10.32
CA ALA A 209 13.49 -5.95 11.29
C ALA A 209 13.97 -4.59 10.79
N GLY A 210 13.19 -3.55 10.91
CA GLY A 210 13.51 -2.18 10.48
C GLY A 210 14.93 -1.75 10.87
N ALA A 211 15.06 -0.84 11.81
CA ALA A 211 16.37 -0.38 12.31
C ALA A 211 17.03 -1.32 13.34
N ILE A 212 16.31 -2.36 13.83
CA ILE A 212 16.83 -3.27 14.88
C ILE A 212 17.99 -4.11 14.34
N PRO A 213 19.11 -4.23 15.08
CA PRO A 213 20.16 -5.19 14.80
C PRO A 213 19.61 -6.61 14.80
N VAL A 214 19.86 -7.37 13.73
CA VAL A 214 19.38 -8.75 13.59
C VAL A 214 19.87 -9.67 14.72
N ASP A 215 21.09 -9.44 15.21
CA ASP A 215 21.64 -10.21 16.31
C ASP A 215 20.83 -10.09 17.60
N ARG A 216 20.25 -8.91 17.86
CA ARG A 216 19.32 -8.74 18.99
C ARG A 216 18.06 -9.61 18.84
N LEU A 217 17.53 -9.70 17.62
CA LEU A 217 16.37 -10.56 17.33
C LEU A 217 16.69 -12.04 17.39
N LYS A 218 17.92 -12.45 17.03
CA LYS A 218 18.37 -13.85 17.15
C LYS A 218 18.28 -14.35 18.61
N HIS A 219 18.64 -13.52 19.58
CA HIS A 219 18.56 -13.87 21.00
C HIS A 219 17.12 -14.00 21.50
N LEU A 220 16.16 -13.44 20.79
CA LEU A 220 14.74 -13.49 21.12
C LEU A 220 13.97 -14.58 20.34
N LEU A 221 14.65 -15.31 19.45
CA LEU A 221 14.01 -16.37 18.65
C LEU A 221 13.49 -17.48 19.56
N GLY A 222 12.23 -17.88 19.35
CA GLY A 222 11.53 -18.87 20.18
C GLY A 222 10.99 -18.33 21.51
N ALA A 223 11.34 -17.11 21.90
CA ALA A 223 10.89 -16.48 23.13
C ALA A 223 9.59 -15.67 22.92
N ALA A 224 8.87 -15.44 24.03
CA ALA A 224 7.79 -14.49 24.09
C ALA A 224 8.36 -13.07 24.08
N VAL A 225 7.90 -12.24 23.14
CA VAL A 225 8.41 -10.89 22.91
C VAL A 225 7.27 -9.89 22.73
N VAL A 226 7.56 -8.62 23.03
CA VAL A 226 6.78 -7.48 22.59
C VAL A 226 7.55 -6.80 21.46
N LEU A 227 6.92 -6.70 20.29
CA LEU A 227 7.40 -5.93 19.16
C LEU A 227 6.66 -4.59 19.13
N GLU A 228 7.42 -3.52 18.95
CA GLU A 228 6.87 -2.17 18.72
C GLU A 228 7.35 -1.68 17.37
N GLY A 229 6.44 -1.14 16.56
CA GLY A 229 6.76 -0.66 15.22
C GLY A 229 5.55 -0.22 14.42
N SER A 230 5.80 0.19 13.20
CA SER A 230 4.76 0.64 12.28
C SER A 230 4.01 -0.55 11.69
N VAL A 231 2.71 -0.61 11.92
CA VAL A 231 1.82 -1.65 11.35
C VAL A 231 1.12 -1.10 10.13
N THR A 232 1.22 -1.83 9.02
CA THR A 232 0.48 -1.59 7.78
C THR A 232 -0.80 -2.44 7.80
N PHE A 233 -1.90 -1.90 7.29
CA PHE A 233 -3.22 -2.54 7.32
C PHE A 233 -3.71 -2.88 5.92
N ARG A 234 -4.58 -3.91 5.86
CA ARG A 234 -5.39 -4.27 4.69
C ARG A 234 -6.64 -3.38 4.62
N PRO A 235 -7.34 -3.35 3.48
CA PRO A 235 -8.65 -2.68 3.39
C PRO A 235 -9.70 -3.14 4.40
N SER A 236 -9.59 -4.38 4.89
CA SER A 236 -10.46 -4.91 5.96
C SER A 236 -10.14 -4.36 7.36
N GLY A 237 -9.08 -3.55 7.49
CA GLY A 237 -8.57 -3.09 8.79
C GLY A 237 -7.72 -4.12 9.52
N ALA A 238 -7.54 -5.33 8.98
CA ALA A 238 -6.65 -6.33 9.57
C ALA A 238 -5.18 -5.95 9.35
N ALA A 239 -4.33 -6.19 10.35
CA ALA A 239 -2.90 -5.99 10.21
C ALA A 239 -2.34 -6.83 9.06
N LEU A 240 -1.59 -6.21 8.18
CA LEU A 240 -0.91 -6.86 7.08
C LEU A 240 0.51 -7.25 7.48
N ARG A 241 1.29 -6.29 7.96
CA ARG A 241 2.70 -6.47 8.35
C ARG A 241 3.10 -5.45 9.40
N ILE A 242 4.21 -5.75 10.11
CA ILE A 242 4.84 -4.82 11.06
C ILE A 242 6.29 -4.54 10.65
N GLU A 243 6.67 -3.28 10.57
CA GLU A 243 8.06 -2.86 10.54
C GLU A 243 8.53 -2.58 11.97
N VAL A 244 9.38 -3.45 12.48
CA VAL A 244 9.77 -3.44 13.89
C VAL A 244 10.87 -2.42 14.14
N GLU A 245 10.62 -1.50 15.05
CA GLU A 245 11.56 -0.47 15.51
C GLU A 245 12.22 -0.89 16.83
N SER A 246 11.49 -1.62 17.68
CA SER A 246 12.02 -2.15 18.93
C SER A 246 11.41 -3.52 19.29
N ALA A 247 12.18 -4.33 20.02
CA ALA A 247 11.79 -5.64 20.48
C ALA A 247 12.31 -5.88 21.91
N PHE A 248 11.45 -6.39 22.77
CA PHE A 248 11.73 -6.64 24.18
C PHE A 248 11.20 -8.03 24.58
N PRO A 249 11.82 -8.71 25.55
CA PRO A 249 11.21 -9.88 26.18
C PRO A 249 9.84 -9.52 26.76
N ALA A 250 8.81 -10.35 26.51
CA ALA A 250 7.48 -10.12 27.06
C ALA A 250 7.44 -10.44 28.56
N THR A 251 6.64 -9.67 29.26
CA THR A 251 6.30 -9.87 30.68
C THR A 251 4.86 -10.33 30.83
N SER A 252 4.46 -10.78 32.05
CA SER A 252 3.08 -11.21 32.30
C SER A 252 2.03 -10.11 32.08
N GLY A 253 2.42 -8.82 32.12
CA GLY A 253 1.52 -7.68 31.85
C GLY A 253 1.26 -7.44 30.36
N ASP A 254 2.06 -8.03 29.46
CA ASP A 254 2.01 -7.73 28.02
C ASP A 254 0.97 -8.57 27.26
N VAL A 255 0.17 -9.38 27.99
CA VAL A 255 -0.94 -10.17 27.42
C VAL A 255 -1.99 -9.28 26.70
N ILE A 256 -2.13 -8.02 27.10
CA ILE A 256 -3.03 -7.06 26.47
C ILE A 256 -2.67 -6.80 24.99
N TRP A 257 -1.40 -7.01 24.61
CA TRP A 257 -0.90 -6.84 23.25
C TRP A 257 -0.87 -8.14 22.43
N ALA A 258 -1.35 -9.27 22.99
CA ALA A 258 -1.30 -10.59 22.38
C ALA A 258 -2.39 -10.81 21.30
N ARG A 259 -2.84 -9.75 20.64
CA ARG A 259 -3.82 -9.78 19.56
C ARG A 259 -3.29 -9.04 18.34
N LEU A 260 -3.72 -9.50 17.14
CA LEU A 260 -3.43 -8.76 15.93
C LEU A 260 -3.98 -7.34 16.04
N PRO A 261 -3.15 -6.33 15.75
CA PRO A 261 -3.65 -4.97 15.61
C PRO A 261 -4.75 -4.96 14.55
N ARG A 262 -5.86 -4.36 14.88
CA ARG A 262 -6.95 -4.09 13.95
C ARG A 262 -7.31 -2.64 14.03
N ASP A 263 -7.49 -2.02 12.88
CA ASP A 263 -8.05 -0.69 12.79
C ASP A 263 -9.39 -0.76 12.06
N GLU A 264 -10.36 -0.01 12.53
CA GLU A 264 -11.62 0.06 11.81
C GLU A 264 -11.37 0.77 10.48
N PRO A 265 -11.88 0.22 9.35
CA PRO A 265 -11.82 0.90 8.08
C PRO A 265 -12.37 2.32 8.26
N THR A 266 -11.65 3.29 7.70
CA THR A 266 -12.08 4.69 7.74
C THR A 266 -13.39 4.81 6.94
N THR A 267 -14.52 4.62 7.61
CA THR A 267 -15.78 5.00 6.99
C THR A 267 -15.76 6.50 6.90
N LEU A 268 -15.66 7.03 5.68
CA LEU A 268 -16.05 8.40 5.43
C LEU A 268 -17.50 8.47 5.91
N ARG A 269 -17.71 8.96 7.17
CA ARG A 269 -19.03 9.42 7.54
C ARG A 269 -19.39 10.41 6.46
N ALA A 270 -20.35 10.02 5.62
CA ALA A 270 -20.99 10.98 4.74
C ALA A 270 -21.28 12.17 5.64
N ARG A 271 -20.55 13.27 5.43
CA ARG A 271 -20.92 14.52 6.09
C ARG A 271 -22.40 14.64 5.78
N PRO A 272 -23.28 14.67 6.77
CA PRO A 272 -24.65 14.94 6.49
C PRO A 272 -24.60 16.22 5.64
N SER A 273 -25.16 16.17 4.44
CA SER A 273 -25.36 17.33 3.58
C SER A 273 -26.47 18.18 4.20
N SER A 274 -26.19 18.68 5.38
CA SER A 274 -27.07 19.57 6.09
C SER A 274 -26.28 20.84 6.31
N SER A 275 -26.71 21.88 5.61
CA SER A 275 -26.47 23.26 5.95
C SER A 275 -25.01 23.57 6.30
N SER A 276 -24.39 24.40 5.49
CA SER A 276 -23.18 25.13 5.91
C SER A 276 -23.38 25.50 7.38
N PRO A 277 -22.49 25.10 8.30
CA PRO A 277 -22.59 25.59 9.67
C PRO A 277 -22.62 27.10 9.51
N ASN A 278 -23.69 27.71 10.02
CA ASN A 278 -23.80 29.15 10.01
C ASN A 278 -22.61 29.63 10.82
N LEU A 279 -21.63 30.24 10.18
CA LEU A 279 -20.45 30.77 10.87
C LEU A 279 -20.85 31.73 11.96
N ASP A 280 -22.03 32.38 11.86
CA ASP A 280 -22.58 33.22 12.86
C ASP A 280 -22.94 32.50 14.20
N GLU A 281 -23.19 31.17 14.18
CA GLU A 281 -23.35 30.38 15.39
C GLU A 281 -22.02 30.09 16.11
N PHE A 282 -20.91 30.14 15.38
CA PHE A 282 -19.57 29.97 15.97
C PHE A 282 -19.04 31.27 16.61
N PHE A 283 -19.44 32.42 16.08
CA PHE A 283 -19.03 33.72 16.57
C PHE A 283 -19.85 34.24 17.76
N GLY A 284 -20.69 33.44 18.35
CA GLY A 284 -21.50 33.82 19.56
C GLY A 284 -21.32 32.90 20.76
N SER A 285 -20.50 31.85 20.66
CA SER A 285 -20.36 30.81 21.70
C SER A 285 -19.00 30.73 22.37
N TRP A 286 -18.19 31.79 22.26
CA TRP A 286 -16.94 31.84 23.03
C TRP A 286 -17.27 32.05 24.49
N PRO A 287 -16.81 31.24 25.44
CA PRO A 287 -17.05 31.44 26.84
C PRO A 287 -16.18 32.58 27.38
N GLY A 288 -16.72 33.78 27.38
CA GLY A 288 -16.13 35.00 27.95
C GLY A 288 -16.98 36.18 27.53
N ASP A 289 -17.37 36.99 28.51
CA ASP A 289 -18.10 38.27 28.31
C ASP A 289 -17.16 39.43 27.95
N GLU A 290 -15.88 39.09 27.58
CA GLU A 290 -14.84 40.08 27.24
C GLU A 290 -15.08 40.64 25.84
N THR A 291 -14.99 41.97 25.76
CA THR A 291 -15.06 42.67 24.48
C THR A 291 -13.73 42.60 23.74
N ASP A 292 -13.73 42.78 22.42
CA ASP A 292 -12.49 42.78 21.59
C ASP A 292 -11.46 43.79 22.08
N ASP A 293 -11.89 44.91 22.73
CA ASP A 293 -11.01 45.91 23.31
C ASP A 293 -10.34 45.42 24.61
N GLU A 294 -11.00 44.60 25.40
CA GLU A 294 -10.45 43.98 26.61
C GLU A 294 -9.45 42.91 26.28
N LEU A 295 -9.72 42.08 25.24
CA LEU A 295 -8.79 41.07 24.71
C LEU A 295 -7.53 41.73 24.13
N ALA A 296 -7.67 42.83 23.39
CA ALA A 296 -6.56 43.61 22.85
C ALA A 296 -5.73 44.29 23.94
N ALA A 297 -6.34 44.69 25.05
CA ALA A 297 -5.63 45.26 26.22
C ALA A 297 -4.83 44.17 26.95
N ALA A 298 -5.42 42.98 27.19
CA ALA A 298 -4.74 41.85 27.82
C ALA A 298 -3.55 41.35 27.04
N LEU A 299 -3.66 41.31 25.70
CA LEU A 299 -2.55 40.92 24.81
C LEU A 299 -1.39 41.92 24.82
N ARG A 300 -1.65 43.23 25.06
CA ARG A 300 -0.59 44.23 25.17
C ARG A 300 0.14 44.19 26.53
N GLU A 301 -0.50 43.72 27.60
CA GLU A 301 0.17 43.50 28.89
C GLU A 301 1.07 42.30 28.94
N LEU A 302 0.92 41.36 27.99
CA LEU A 302 1.75 40.15 27.88
C LEU A 302 2.95 40.30 26.90
N SER A 303 3.11 41.47 26.26
CA SER A 303 4.21 41.79 25.37
C SER A 303 5.21 42.71 26.03
#